data_92cce897174f2e91b78718e7c7db91c4
#
_entry.id   92cce897174f2e91b78718e7c7db91c4
#
_cell.length_a   1.000
_cell.length_b   1.000
_cell.length_c   1.000
_cell.angle_alpha   90.00
_cell.angle_beta   90.00
_cell.angle_gamma   90.00
#
_symmetry.space_group_name_H-M   'P 1'
#
loop_
_entity.id
_entity.type
_entity.pdbx_description
1 polymer ?
#
loop_
_entity_poly.entity_id
_entity_poly.type
_entity_poly.pdbx_seq_one_letter_code
_entity_poly.pdbx_strand_id
1 'polypeptide(L)'
;MYVWYGSGKFELYEGHTLLNSIERNTHLLNEQTQYIGKHFLELDTYRRGYNFASPIDGQLILPEFIPYMLYVEGDIIIAYNNFSGEFKRINTQAETLWQFPLSSLGGTEYEPDGTDKIDKILGVIHGNIWFYTDFYRLVALDLETGNKVYSLECFNVCLDKRTNNIFAIASSMITIIDTEMLSVIERYDFLETDSTGIETYRSIRSPMLQGNYFTFLGEKENDYGGMRWAGIFDYKACKLVWEHEVISEEECDTTRNQLVTSQPLYMSGDKLYIKDIKDNLHIFEREDI
;
A
#
# COMPACT_ATOMS: atom_id res chain seq x y z
N MET A 1 -23.18 -4.98 8.79
CA MET A 1 -22.75 -3.70 8.20
C MET A 1 -22.54 -2.70 9.32
N TYR A 2 -21.48 -1.93 9.27
CA TYR A 2 -21.19 -0.85 10.22
C TYR A 2 -21.43 0.49 9.55
N VAL A 3 -22.04 1.40 10.26
CA VAL A 3 -22.25 2.78 9.81
C VAL A 3 -21.60 3.70 10.85
N TRP A 4 -20.70 4.53 10.38
CA TRP A 4 -20.06 5.56 11.20
C TRP A 4 -20.66 6.94 10.89
N TYR A 5 -20.89 7.70 11.96
CA TYR A 5 -21.31 9.08 11.88
C TYR A 5 -20.18 9.99 12.38
N GLY A 6 -19.88 11.05 11.65
CA GLY A 6 -18.82 12.02 11.99
C GLY A 6 -18.92 12.66 13.38
N SER A 7 -19.98 12.36 14.14
CA SER A 7 -20.20 12.75 15.54
C SER A 7 -19.57 11.81 16.57
N GLY A 8 -18.83 10.77 16.14
CA GLY A 8 -18.28 9.75 17.06
C GLY A 8 -19.27 8.64 17.40
N LYS A 9 -20.34 8.51 16.67
CA LYS A 9 -21.34 7.45 16.84
C LYS A 9 -21.07 6.31 15.87
N PHE A 10 -21.08 5.07 16.39
CA PHE A 10 -21.05 3.83 15.62
C PHE A 10 -22.34 3.07 15.76
N GLU A 11 -22.82 2.54 14.68
CA GLU A 11 -23.97 1.67 14.65
C GLU A 11 -23.62 0.36 13.95
N LEU A 12 -23.95 -0.76 14.60
CA LEU A 12 -23.81 -2.10 14.06
C LEU A 12 -25.16 -2.60 13.59
N TYR A 13 -25.23 -3.03 12.32
CA TYR A 13 -26.44 -3.58 11.73
C TYR A 13 -26.21 -5.02 11.24
N GLU A 14 -27.26 -5.84 11.42
CA GLU A 14 -27.43 -7.11 10.71
C GLU A 14 -28.61 -6.95 9.74
N GLY A 15 -28.28 -6.89 8.42
CA GLY A 15 -29.26 -6.47 7.42
C GLY A 15 -29.75 -5.04 7.66
N HIS A 16 -31.03 -4.88 8.00
CA HIS A 16 -31.62 -3.58 8.36
C HIS A 16 -31.88 -3.43 9.88
N THR A 17 -31.48 -4.42 10.68
CA THR A 17 -31.71 -4.41 12.13
C THR A 17 -30.52 -3.81 12.82
N LEU A 18 -30.74 -2.74 13.59
CA LEU A 18 -29.73 -2.15 14.47
C LEU A 18 -29.47 -3.12 15.63
N LEU A 19 -28.25 -3.65 15.73
CA LEU A 19 -27.84 -4.53 16.81
C LEU A 19 -27.27 -3.75 18.00
N ASN A 20 -26.51 -2.69 17.72
CA ASN A 20 -25.90 -1.87 18.73
C ASN A 20 -25.58 -0.45 18.24
N SER A 21 -25.52 0.50 19.17
CA SER A 21 -25.09 1.87 18.93
C SER A 21 -24.16 2.31 20.05
N ILE A 22 -22.95 2.73 19.68
CA ILE A 22 -21.91 3.17 20.62
C ILE A 22 -21.63 4.64 20.35
N GLU A 23 -21.82 5.47 21.36
CA GLU A 23 -21.39 6.87 21.34
C GLU A 23 -20.06 6.99 22.08
N ARG A 24 -19.06 7.53 21.40
CA ARG A 24 -17.77 7.88 22.00
C ARG A 24 -17.46 9.35 21.76
N ASN A 25 -17.02 10.01 22.81
CA ASN A 25 -16.46 11.37 22.73
C ASN A 25 -15.09 11.33 22.08
N THR A 26 -15.00 10.85 20.84
CA THR A 26 -13.73 10.76 20.15
C THR A 26 -13.72 11.72 18.95
N HIS A 27 -12.98 12.79 19.11
CA HIS A 27 -12.46 13.59 17.98
C HIS A 27 -11.48 12.77 17.11
N LEU A 28 -11.47 11.43 17.21
CA LEU A 28 -10.34 10.56 16.88
C LEU A 28 -10.64 9.54 15.80
N LEU A 29 -11.85 9.53 15.26
CA LEU A 29 -12.20 8.60 14.19
C LEU A 29 -11.94 9.28 12.85
N ASN A 30 -10.71 9.22 12.44
CA ASN A 30 -10.33 9.48 11.05
C ASN A 30 -10.42 8.17 10.23
N GLU A 31 -10.20 8.29 8.94
CA GLU A 31 -10.35 7.25 7.91
C GLU A 31 -9.54 5.94 8.15
N GLN A 32 -8.86 5.82 9.29
CA GLN A 32 -7.95 4.72 9.63
C GLN A 32 -8.54 3.71 10.64
N THR A 33 -9.82 3.86 11.01
CA THR A 33 -10.48 2.85 11.85
C THR A 33 -10.70 1.58 11.04
N GLN A 34 -9.91 0.55 11.30
CA GLN A 34 -10.05 -0.75 10.64
C GLN A 34 -10.88 -1.70 11.48
N TYR A 35 -11.76 -2.43 10.82
CA TYR A 35 -12.53 -3.50 11.41
C TYR A 35 -11.79 -4.83 11.29
N ILE A 36 -11.68 -5.52 12.43
CA ILE A 36 -10.96 -6.79 12.53
C ILE A 36 -11.91 -7.84 13.04
N GLY A 37 -12.44 -8.69 12.13
CA GLY A 37 -13.32 -9.77 12.51
C GLY A 37 -14.48 -9.27 13.39
N LYS A 38 -14.37 -9.43 14.72
CA LYS A 38 -15.37 -9.00 15.71
C LYS A 38 -14.96 -7.75 16.51
N HIS A 39 -13.84 -7.11 16.17
CA HIS A 39 -13.26 -6.06 16.99
C HIS A 39 -13.02 -4.78 16.19
N PHE A 40 -13.02 -3.63 16.87
CA PHE A 40 -12.54 -2.35 16.32
C PHE A 40 -11.10 -2.11 16.70
N LEU A 41 -10.36 -1.56 15.76
CA LEU A 41 -9.15 -0.82 16.04
C LEU A 41 -9.46 0.67 16.08
N GLU A 42 -9.27 1.26 17.23
CA GLU A 42 -9.37 2.68 17.43
C GLU A 42 -7.97 3.29 17.46
N LEU A 43 -7.67 4.16 16.49
CA LEU A 43 -6.42 4.90 16.49
C LEU A 43 -6.47 6.00 17.55
N ASP A 44 -5.64 5.90 18.57
CA ASP A 44 -5.38 7.00 19.50
C ASP A 44 -4.33 7.92 18.90
N THR A 45 -4.78 8.95 18.19
CA THR A 45 -3.88 9.93 17.53
C THR A 45 -3.05 10.74 18.53
N TYR A 46 -3.51 10.85 19.78
CA TYR A 46 -2.81 11.57 20.82
C TYR A 46 -1.57 10.82 21.30
N ARG A 47 -1.69 9.49 21.41
CA ARG A 47 -0.61 8.60 21.86
C ARG A 47 0.12 7.93 20.70
N ARG A 48 -0.35 8.12 19.46
CA ARG A 48 0.19 7.49 18.23
C ARG A 48 0.21 5.96 18.31
N GLY A 49 -0.92 5.38 18.64
CA GLY A 49 -1.08 3.94 18.70
C GLY A 49 -2.54 3.52 18.67
N TYR A 50 -2.83 2.25 18.92
CA TYR A 50 -4.15 1.68 18.74
C TYR A 50 -4.70 1.09 20.04
N ASN A 51 -6.00 1.24 20.22
CA ASN A 51 -6.78 0.52 21.21
C ASN A 51 -7.64 -0.54 20.51
N PHE A 52 -7.70 -1.73 21.07
CA PHE A 52 -8.65 -2.73 20.62
C PHE A 52 -9.95 -2.59 21.42
N ALA A 53 -11.08 -2.45 20.72
CA ALA A 53 -12.37 -2.34 21.34
C ALA A 53 -13.35 -3.39 20.80
N SER A 54 -14.21 -3.90 21.68
CA SER A 54 -15.33 -4.73 21.31
C SER A 54 -16.41 -3.89 20.61
N PRO A 55 -16.91 -4.29 19.43
CA PRO A 55 -18.02 -3.60 18.78
C PRO A 55 -19.37 -3.81 19.49
N ILE A 56 -19.45 -4.78 20.41
CA ILE A 56 -20.69 -5.14 21.09
C ILE A 56 -20.98 -4.19 22.23
N ASP A 57 -19.98 -3.89 23.05
CA ASP A 57 -20.14 -3.10 24.28
C ASP A 57 -19.15 -1.92 24.37
N GLY A 58 -18.26 -1.77 23.39
CA GLY A 58 -17.25 -0.72 23.37
C GLY A 58 -16.17 -0.84 24.44
N GLN A 59 -16.10 -1.95 25.17
CA GLN A 59 -15.05 -2.15 26.15
C GLN A 59 -13.70 -2.36 25.47
N LEU A 60 -12.64 -1.82 26.06
CA LEU A 60 -11.29 -2.08 25.61
C LEU A 60 -10.94 -3.54 25.87
N ILE A 61 -10.60 -4.27 24.79
CA ILE A 61 -10.21 -5.68 24.87
C ILE A 61 -8.78 -5.78 25.37
N LEU A 62 -7.93 -4.81 24.96
CA LEU A 62 -6.57 -4.70 25.45
C LEU A 62 -6.48 -3.51 26.39
N PRO A 63 -6.19 -3.72 27.67
CA PRO A 63 -6.05 -2.65 28.65
C PRO A 63 -4.78 -1.82 28.41
N GLU A 64 -3.83 -2.35 27.65
CA GLU A 64 -2.58 -1.68 27.34
C GLU A 64 -2.59 -1.07 25.94
N PHE A 65 -2.14 0.17 25.90
CA PHE A 65 -1.94 0.91 24.68
C PHE A 65 -0.84 0.26 23.80
N ILE A 66 -1.12 0.06 22.52
CA ILE A 66 -0.15 -0.49 21.55
C ILE A 66 0.49 0.66 20.79
N PRO A 67 1.76 1.03 21.07
CA PRO A 67 2.47 2.13 20.40
C PRO A 67 3.00 1.75 19.02
N TYR A 68 2.30 0.87 18.30
CA TYR A 68 2.69 0.34 17.01
C TYR A 68 1.66 0.68 15.96
N MET A 69 2.09 0.78 14.72
CA MET A 69 1.19 0.70 13.58
C MET A 69 0.71 -0.74 13.45
N LEU A 70 -0.54 -0.92 13.06
CA LEU A 70 -1.12 -2.25 12.92
C LEU A 70 -1.57 -2.49 11.49
N TYR A 71 -1.26 -3.69 11.02
CA TYR A 71 -1.90 -4.29 9.87
C TYR A 71 -2.75 -5.47 10.33
N VAL A 72 -3.95 -5.58 9.78
CA VAL A 72 -4.86 -6.62 10.20
C VAL A 72 -5.61 -7.22 9.03
N GLU A 73 -5.63 -8.54 8.99
CA GLU A 73 -6.35 -9.32 8.01
C GLU A 73 -6.96 -10.54 8.70
N GLY A 74 -8.29 -10.58 8.79
CA GLY A 74 -8.98 -11.62 9.57
C GLY A 74 -8.55 -11.63 11.04
N ASP A 75 -8.01 -12.76 11.50
CA ASP A 75 -7.49 -12.93 12.86
C ASP A 75 -5.97 -12.67 12.97
N ILE A 76 -5.35 -12.24 11.87
CA ILE A 76 -3.93 -11.96 11.80
C ILE A 76 -3.68 -10.50 12.16
N ILE A 77 -2.84 -10.27 13.15
CA ILE A 77 -2.48 -8.95 13.61
C ILE A 77 -0.97 -8.80 13.54
N ILE A 78 -0.51 -7.89 12.70
CA ILE A 78 0.90 -7.51 12.59
C ILE A 78 1.05 -6.12 13.19
N ALA A 79 1.90 -6.00 14.20
CA ALA A 79 2.26 -4.75 14.83
C ALA A 79 3.69 -4.36 14.43
N TYR A 80 3.89 -3.12 13.97
CA TYR A 80 5.21 -2.64 13.59
C TYR A 80 5.46 -1.21 14.05
N ASN A 81 6.73 -0.93 14.32
CA ASN A 81 7.19 0.39 14.73
C ASN A 81 8.48 0.74 13.98
N ASN A 82 8.37 1.66 13.03
CA ASN A 82 9.49 2.09 12.21
C ASN A 82 10.57 2.87 12.98
N PHE A 83 10.28 3.36 14.18
CA PHE A 83 11.27 4.04 15.03
C PHE A 83 12.12 3.06 15.83
N SER A 84 11.52 1.98 16.35
CA SER A 84 12.26 0.95 17.09
C SER A 84 12.75 -0.19 16.19
N GLY A 85 12.32 -0.23 14.92
CA GLY A 85 12.68 -1.31 13.99
C GLY A 85 12.05 -2.66 14.34
N GLU A 86 10.92 -2.64 15.05
CA GLU A 86 10.21 -3.85 15.45
C GLU A 86 9.09 -4.19 14.46
N PHE A 87 9.01 -5.46 14.10
CA PHE A 87 7.95 -6.04 13.31
C PHE A 87 7.55 -7.36 13.96
N LYS A 88 6.28 -7.51 14.36
CA LYS A 88 5.84 -8.66 15.13
C LYS A 88 4.41 -9.08 14.84
N ARG A 89 4.13 -10.37 14.96
CA ARG A 89 2.77 -10.89 15.01
C ARG A 89 2.32 -10.98 16.46
N ILE A 90 1.11 -10.52 16.72
CA ILE A 90 0.48 -10.60 18.02
C ILE A 90 -0.88 -11.31 17.92
N ASN A 91 -1.36 -11.85 19.02
CA ASN A 91 -2.73 -12.34 19.12
C ASN A 91 -3.69 -11.25 19.63
N THR A 92 -4.95 -11.60 19.79
CA THR A 92 -5.99 -10.68 20.28
C THR A 92 -5.83 -10.28 21.75
N GLN A 93 -4.93 -10.92 22.49
CA GLN A 93 -4.52 -10.57 23.85
C GLN A 93 -3.27 -9.70 23.89
N ALA A 94 -2.77 -9.24 22.72
CA ALA A 94 -1.50 -8.53 22.54
C ALA A 94 -0.25 -9.33 22.92
N GLU A 95 -0.35 -10.65 23.07
CA GLU A 95 0.80 -11.49 23.29
C GLU A 95 1.57 -11.65 21.98
N THR A 96 2.89 -11.48 22.05
CA THR A 96 3.78 -11.66 20.88
C THR A 96 3.90 -13.13 20.52
N LEU A 97 3.48 -13.49 19.32
CA LEU A 97 3.64 -14.83 18.78
C LEU A 97 5.04 -15.02 18.19
N TRP A 98 5.53 -14.05 17.46
CA TRP A 98 6.91 -13.94 16.99
C TRP A 98 7.30 -12.49 16.75
N GLN A 99 8.60 -12.23 16.67
CA GLN A 99 9.16 -10.91 16.39
C GLN A 99 10.30 -11.03 15.37
N PHE A 100 10.34 -10.11 14.43
CA PHE A 100 11.38 -9.97 13.42
C PHE A 100 12.01 -8.58 13.54
N PRO A 101 13.31 -8.46 13.80
CA PRO A 101 13.98 -7.17 13.86
C PRO A 101 14.26 -6.68 12.43
N LEU A 102 13.76 -5.48 12.06
CA LEU A 102 13.99 -4.90 10.72
C LEU A 102 15.49 -4.64 10.47
N SER A 103 16.28 -4.44 11.52
CA SER A 103 17.75 -4.34 11.43
C SER A 103 18.41 -5.59 10.84
N SER A 104 17.76 -6.76 10.90
CA SER A 104 18.27 -8.00 10.28
C SER A 104 18.22 -7.99 8.76
N LEU A 105 17.51 -7.01 8.15
CA LEU A 105 17.55 -6.80 6.71
C LEU A 105 18.85 -6.13 6.25
N GLY A 106 19.59 -5.51 7.18
CA GLY A 106 20.81 -4.75 6.90
C GLY A 106 20.53 -3.35 6.34
N GLY A 107 21.56 -2.53 6.27
CA GLY A 107 21.54 -1.22 5.65
C GLY A 107 21.59 -1.30 4.11
N THR A 108 21.73 -0.15 3.47
CA THR A 108 22.02 0.01 2.04
C THR A 108 23.48 0.38 1.84
N GLU A 109 23.93 0.41 0.58
CA GLU A 109 25.25 0.94 0.23
C GLU A 109 25.45 2.40 0.69
N TYR A 110 24.36 3.18 0.70
CA TYR A 110 24.38 4.61 1.10
C TYR A 110 24.16 4.81 2.61
N GLU A 111 23.49 3.87 3.27
CA GLU A 111 23.20 3.88 4.70
C GLU A 111 23.52 2.49 5.29
N PRO A 112 24.80 2.12 5.41
CA PRO A 112 25.19 0.76 5.83
C PRO A 112 24.77 0.41 7.26
N ASP A 113 24.69 1.41 8.15
CA ASP A 113 24.22 1.25 9.53
C ASP A 113 22.73 1.62 9.69
N GLY A 114 22.04 1.91 8.59
CA GLY A 114 20.62 2.28 8.59
C GLY A 114 19.73 1.10 8.99
N THR A 115 18.65 1.38 9.69
CA THR A 115 17.56 0.43 9.93
C THR A 115 16.47 0.65 8.92
N ASP A 116 16.14 -0.38 8.17
CA ASP A 116 15.06 -0.35 7.19
C ASP A 116 13.70 -0.11 7.85
N LYS A 117 12.74 0.43 7.10
CA LYS A 117 11.41 0.77 7.58
C LYS A 117 10.36 0.15 6.67
N ILE A 118 9.20 -0.15 7.23
CA ILE A 118 8.05 -0.59 6.45
C ILE A 118 7.47 0.61 5.73
N ASP A 119 7.46 0.57 4.40
CA ASP A 119 6.73 1.51 3.54
C ASP A 119 5.26 1.06 3.42
N LYS A 120 5.05 -0.20 3.03
CA LYS A 120 3.70 -0.77 2.94
C LYS A 120 3.68 -2.29 3.19
N ILE A 121 2.57 -2.76 3.74
CA ILE A 121 2.25 -4.19 3.83
C ILE A 121 1.36 -4.54 2.64
N LEU A 122 1.74 -5.58 1.88
CA LEU A 122 0.99 -6.03 0.71
C LEU A 122 -0.13 -6.99 1.07
N GLY A 123 0.03 -7.76 2.15
CA GLY A 123 -0.97 -8.70 2.65
C GLY A 123 -0.40 -10.03 3.09
N VAL A 124 -1.29 -10.90 3.55
CA VAL A 124 -0.98 -12.30 3.84
C VAL A 124 -1.31 -13.13 2.61
N ILE A 125 -0.30 -13.73 1.99
CA ILE A 125 -0.43 -14.45 0.74
C ILE A 125 0.30 -15.79 0.87
N HIS A 126 -0.40 -16.90 0.62
CA HIS A 126 0.15 -18.26 0.69
C HIS A 126 0.90 -18.55 1.99
N GLY A 127 0.33 -18.12 3.14
CA GLY A 127 0.92 -18.36 4.46
C GLY A 127 2.12 -17.48 4.81
N ASN A 128 2.40 -16.46 4.02
CA ASN A 128 3.47 -15.52 4.25
C ASN A 128 2.94 -14.09 4.36
N ILE A 129 3.50 -13.29 5.26
CA ILE A 129 3.27 -11.85 5.29
C ILE A 129 4.26 -11.15 4.37
N TRP A 130 3.72 -10.46 3.37
CA TRP A 130 4.50 -9.73 2.38
C TRP A 130 4.49 -8.24 2.66
N PHE A 131 5.66 -7.61 2.65
CA PHE A 131 5.80 -6.18 2.83
C PHE A 131 6.93 -5.61 1.99
N TYR A 132 6.87 -4.30 1.79
CA TYR A 132 7.84 -3.52 1.05
C TYR A 132 8.43 -2.45 1.96
N THR A 133 9.70 -2.13 1.78
CA THR A 133 10.45 -1.27 2.68
C THR A 133 10.97 -0.01 2.01
N ASP A 134 11.33 0.99 2.81
CA ASP A 134 11.92 2.26 2.35
C ASP A 134 13.26 2.06 1.62
N PHE A 135 13.99 0.98 1.95
CA PHE A 135 15.23 0.61 1.28
C PHE A 135 14.99 -0.26 0.02
N TYR A 136 13.80 -0.15 -0.57
CA TYR A 136 13.43 -0.79 -1.83
C TYR A 136 13.54 -2.31 -1.78
N ARG A 137 13.14 -2.93 -0.67
CA ARG A 137 13.13 -4.38 -0.51
C ARG A 137 11.70 -4.91 -0.44
N LEU A 138 11.41 -5.89 -1.28
CA LEU A 138 10.26 -6.77 -1.12
C LEU A 138 10.67 -7.92 -0.21
N VAL A 139 9.94 -8.14 0.87
CA VAL A 139 10.27 -9.17 1.87
C VAL A 139 9.02 -10.00 2.16
N ALA A 140 9.23 -11.31 2.37
CA ALA A 140 8.22 -12.20 2.92
C ALA A 140 8.73 -12.90 4.17
N LEU A 141 7.90 -12.95 5.20
CA LEU A 141 8.11 -13.76 6.38
C LEU A 141 7.04 -14.84 6.45
N ASP A 142 7.44 -16.05 6.80
CA ASP A 142 6.51 -17.11 7.15
C ASP A 142 5.60 -16.67 8.28
N LEU A 143 4.30 -16.78 8.09
CA LEU A 143 3.32 -16.22 9.02
C LEU A 143 3.33 -16.90 10.39
N GLU A 144 3.68 -18.19 10.45
CA GLU A 144 3.65 -18.94 11.71
C GLU A 144 4.92 -18.76 12.53
N THR A 145 6.07 -18.69 11.86
CA THR A 145 7.38 -18.67 12.52
C THR A 145 8.05 -17.29 12.57
N GLY A 146 7.64 -16.35 11.71
CA GLY A 146 8.30 -15.07 11.54
C GLY A 146 9.66 -15.14 10.83
N ASN A 147 10.04 -16.31 10.31
CA ASN A 147 11.30 -16.47 9.58
C ASN A 147 11.21 -15.81 8.19
N LYS A 148 12.29 -15.14 7.79
CA LYS A 148 12.40 -14.59 6.43
C LYS A 148 12.52 -15.73 5.42
N VAL A 149 11.57 -15.83 4.49
CA VAL A 149 11.51 -16.85 3.45
C VAL A 149 11.83 -16.29 2.06
N TYR A 150 11.68 -14.96 1.87
CA TYR A 150 11.98 -14.31 0.60
C TYR A 150 12.52 -12.89 0.83
N SER A 151 13.42 -12.44 -0.06
CA SER A 151 13.84 -11.05 -0.14
C SER A 151 14.34 -10.74 -1.54
N LEU A 152 13.90 -9.59 -2.09
CA LEU A 152 14.32 -9.09 -3.40
C LEU A 152 14.46 -7.56 -3.33
N GLU A 153 15.58 -7.03 -3.80
CA GLU A 153 15.72 -5.58 -4.02
C GLU A 153 15.01 -5.21 -5.31
N CYS A 154 14.07 -4.27 -5.23
CA CYS A 154 13.26 -3.86 -6.38
C CYS A 154 12.63 -2.49 -6.15
N PHE A 155 12.34 -1.78 -7.23
CA PHE A 155 11.58 -0.53 -7.17
C PHE A 155 10.10 -0.86 -7.29
N ASN A 156 9.25 -0.05 -6.67
CA ASN A 156 7.80 -0.08 -6.72
C ASN A 156 7.19 -1.48 -6.85
N VAL A 157 6.32 -1.83 -5.95
CA VAL A 157 5.66 -3.13 -5.98
C VAL A 157 4.15 -2.96 -6.02
N CYS A 158 3.47 -3.82 -6.76
CA CYS A 158 2.03 -3.98 -6.70
C CYS A 158 1.64 -5.47 -6.68
N LEU A 159 0.54 -5.75 -5.99
CA LEU A 159 -0.05 -7.07 -5.89
C LEU A 159 -1.16 -7.22 -6.94
N ASP A 160 -1.06 -8.23 -7.80
CA ASP A 160 -2.20 -8.70 -8.58
C ASP A 160 -3.07 -9.62 -7.71
N LYS A 161 -4.15 -9.09 -7.17
CA LYS A 161 -5.09 -9.84 -6.31
C LYS A 161 -5.77 -11.02 -7.02
N ARG A 162 -5.75 -11.05 -8.34
CA ARG A 162 -6.36 -12.13 -9.13
C ARG A 162 -5.48 -13.36 -9.18
N THR A 163 -4.18 -13.17 -9.30
CA THR A 163 -3.19 -14.26 -9.41
C THR A 163 -2.39 -14.44 -8.13
N ASN A 164 -2.47 -13.49 -7.20
CA ASN A 164 -1.60 -13.36 -6.03
C ASN A 164 -0.10 -13.16 -6.36
N ASN A 165 0.23 -12.86 -7.62
CA ASN A 165 1.59 -12.53 -7.98
C ASN A 165 1.94 -11.09 -7.59
N ILE A 166 3.20 -10.86 -7.26
CA ILE A 166 3.72 -9.52 -7.00
C ILE A 166 4.52 -9.06 -8.21
N PHE A 167 4.24 -7.84 -8.64
CA PHE A 167 4.94 -7.17 -9.72
C PHE A 167 5.89 -6.14 -9.11
N ALA A 168 7.18 -6.29 -9.34
CA ALA A 168 8.20 -5.29 -9.08
C ALA A 168 8.42 -4.49 -10.37
N ILE A 169 8.12 -3.17 -10.32
CA ILE A 169 8.00 -2.32 -11.50
C ILE A 169 9.01 -1.18 -11.41
N ALA A 170 9.89 -1.11 -12.40
CA ALA A 170 10.80 0.01 -12.64
C ALA A 170 10.55 0.56 -14.05
N SER A 171 11.09 1.74 -14.35
CA SER A 171 11.02 2.31 -15.70
C SER A 171 11.75 1.48 -16.76
N SER A 172 12.71 0.66 -16.35
CA SER A 172 13.49 -0.19 -17.24
C SER A 172 13.05 -1.65 -17.26
N MET A 173 12.29 -2.11 -16.26
CA MET A 173 12.03 -3.54 -16.11
C MET A 173 10.78 -3.82 -15.27
N ILE A 174 10.08 -4.90 -15.61
CA ILE A 174 9.09 -5.56 -14.74
C ILE A 174 9.58 -6.96 -14.39
N THR A 175 9.50 -7.29 -13.10
CA THR A 175 9.77 -8.63 -12.57
C THR A 175 8.49 -9.17 -11.94
N ILE A 176 8.05 -10.35 -12.32
CA ILE A 176 6.87 -11.02 -11.77
C ILE A 176 7.33 -12.10 -10.80
N ILE A 177 6.85 -12.01 -9.57
CA ILE A 177 7.18 -12.91 -8.48
C ILE A 177 5.95 -13.79 -8.18
N ASP A 178 6.14 -15.09 -8.24
CA ASP A 178 5.20 -16.08 -7.74
C ASP A 178 5.30 -16.15 -6.22
N THR A 179 4.22 -15.83 -5.53
CA THR A 179 4.21 -15.79 -4.05
C THR A 179 4.05 -17.16 -3.41
N GLU A 180 3.60 -18.18 -4.14
CA GLU A 180 3.51 -19.56 -3.67
C GLU A 180 4.88 -20.26 -3.81
N MET A 181 5.51 -20.11 -4.98
CA MET A 181 6.81 -20.71 -5.26
C MET A 181 7.98 -19.89 -4.70
N LEU A 182 7.74 -18.70 -4.20
CA LEU A 182 8.76 -17.75 -3.69
C LEU A 182 9.87 -17.51 -4.72
N SER A 183 9.53 -17.33 -5.97
CA SER A 183 10.48 -17.24 -7.08
C SER A 183 10.05 -16.23 -8.15
N VAL A 184 11.04 -15.75 -8.90
CA VAL A 184 10.77 -14.97 -10.11
C VAL A 184 10.34 -15.91 -11.23
N ILE A 185 9.15 -15.66 -11.81
CA ILE A 185 8.61 -16.48 -12.92
C ILE A 185 8.78 -15.82 -14.28
N GLU A 186 8.84 -14.49 -14.35
CA GLU A 186 8.93 -13.77 -15.61
C GLU A 186 9.65 -12.41 -15.42
N ARG A 187 10.40 -11.98 -16.43
CA ARG A 187 11.01 -10.66 -16.52
C ARG A 187 10.77 -10.05 -17.88
N TYR A 188 10.41 -8.77 -17.89
CA TYR A 188 10.34 -7.94 -19.08
C TYR A 188 11.38 -6.83 -18.94
N ASP A 189 12.41 -6.87 -19.78
CA ASP A 189 13.43 -5.83 -19.85
C ASP A 189 13.10 -4.86 -20.98
N PHE A 190 12.82 -3.60 -20.63
CA PHE A 190 12.41 -2.60 -21.60
C PHE A 190 13.60 -1.93 -22.29
N LEU A 191 14.82 -2.09 -21.73
CA LEU A 191 16.04 -1.59 -22.37
C LEU A 191 16.43 -2.43 -23.59
N GLU A 192 15.98 -3.68 -23.65
CA GLU A 192 16.20 -4.57 -24.77
C GLU A 192 15.14 -4.46 -25.87
N THR A 193 14.09 -3.67 -25.61
CA THR A 193 12.93 -3.53 -26.51
C THR A 193 12.93 -2.12 -27.11
N ASP A 194 12.95 -2.01 -28.42
CA ASP A 194 12.94 -0.72 -29.13
C ASP A 194 11.63 0.07 -28.84
N SER A 195 11.78 1.31 -28.40
CA SER A 195 10.70 2.32 -28.30
C SER A 195 9.46 1.87 -27.54
N THR A 196 9.61 1.55 -26.26
CA THR A 196 8.46 1.21 -25.39
C THR A 196 7.64 2.43 -24.98
N GLY A 197 8.25 3.62 -24.97
CA GLY A 197 7.69 4.89 -24.49
C GLY A 197 7.88 5.11 -22.98
N ILE A 198 8.04 4.05 -22.18
CA ILE A 198 8.20 4.16 -20.73
C ILE A 198 9.60 4.69 -20.34
N GLU A 199 10.58 4.51 -21.19
CA GLU A 199 11.96 5.01 -21.05
C GLU A 199 12.04 6.55 -21.00
N THR A 200 10.99 7.24 -21.43
CA THR A 200 10.90 8.70 -21.31
C THR A 200 10.67 9.18 -19.88
N TYR A 201 10.36 8.25 -18.97
CA TYR A 201 10.12 8.54 -17.58
C TYR A 201 11.36 8.25 -16.72
N ARG A 202 11.86 9.29 -16.05
CA ARG A 202 12.95 9.17 -15.07
C ARG A 202 12.51 8.37 -13.85
N SER A 203 11.26 8.52 -13.43
CA SER A 203 10.69 7.86 -12.28
C SER A 203 9.21 7.56 -12.49
N ILE A 204 8.79 6.39 -12.01
CA ILE A 204 7.39 5.99 -11.96
C ILE A 204 7.02 5.61 -10.53
N ARG A 205 5.79 5.92 -10.11
CA ARG A 205 5.29 5.63 -8.77
C ARG A 205 3.85 5.12 -8.79
N SER A 206 3.47 4.52 -7.65
CA SER A 206 2.10 4.06 -7.39
C SER A 206 1.51 3.18 -8.50
N PRO A 207 2.27 2.19 -9.01
CA PRO A 207 1.75 1.32 -10.04
C PRO A 207 0.57 0.52 -9.53
N MET A 208 -0.48 0.45 -10.36
CA MET A 208 -1.63 -0.43 -10.13
C MET A 208 -1.88 -1.30 -11.34
N LEU A 209 -2.08 -2.59 -11.10
CA LEU A 209 -2.24 -3.58 -12.15
C LEU A 209 -3.71 -3.89 -12.42
N GLN A 210 -4.09 -3.92 -13.71
CA GLN A 210 -5.35 -4.44 -14.18
C GLN A 210 -5.16 -5.23 -15.50
N GLY A 211 -5.27 -6.54 -15.41
CA GLY A 211 -4.99 -7.41 -16.57
C GLY A 211 -3.54 -7.30 -17.03
N ASN A 212 -3.33 -6.95 -18.29
CA ASN A 212 -2.00 -6.72 -18.86
C ASN A 212 -1.53 -5.27 -18.74
N TYR A 213 -2.35 -4.41 -18.15
CA TYR A 213 -2.05 -2.99 -18.03
C TYR A 213 -1.64 -2.65 -16.61
N PHE A 214 -0.65 -1.77 -16.47
CA PHE A 214 -0.47 -1.06 -15.23
C PHE A 214 -0.59 0.44 -15.45
N THR A 215 -1.27 1.09 -14.52
CA THR A 215 -1.32 2.54 -14.44
C THR A 215 -0.20 3.03 -13.53
N PHE A 216 0.33 4.21 -13.79
CA PHE A 216 1.40 4.78 -12.97
C PHE A 216 1.35 6.30 -12.97
N LEU A 217 1.95 6.89 -11.93
CA LEU A 217 2.35 8.29 -11.94
C LEU A 217 3.79 8.38 -12.41
N GLY A 218 4.09 9.39 -13.24
CA GLY A 218 5.41 9.54 -13.83
C GLY A 218 5.98 10.95 -13.77
N GLU A 219 7.30 11.00 -13.69
CA GLU A 219 8.11 12.19 -13.90
C GLU A 219 8.96 11.97 -15.13
N LYS A 220 8.81 12.83 -16.15
CA LYS A 220 9.62 12.73 -17.38
C LYS A 220 11.04 13.20 -17.15
N GLU A 221 11.98 12.69 -17.94
CA GLU A 221 13.43 12.86 -17.75
C GLU A 221 13.87 14.34 -17.71
N ASN A 222 13.24 15.19 -18.46
CA ASN A 222 13.57 16.63 -18.52
C ASN A 222 12.53 17.51 -17.79
N ASP A 223 11.69 16.91 -16.98
CA ASP A 223 10.62 17.57 -16.26
C ASP A 223 10.92 17.60 -14.77
N TYR A 224 11.28 18.76 -14.24
CA TYR A 224 11.60 18.94 -12.81
C TYR A 224 10.39 19.30 -11.96
N GLY A 225 9.20 19.24 -12.52
CA GLY A 225 7.93 19.56 -11.85
C GLY A 225 7.37 18.44 -10.97
N GLY A 226 8.06 17.29 -10.87
CA GLY A 226 7.62 16.14 -10.08
C GLY A 226 6.69 15.19 -10.86
N MET A 227 5.90 14.39 -10.12
CA MET A 227 5.01 13.36 -10.69
C MET A 227 3.74 13.99 -11.27
N ARG A 228 3.84 14.67 -12.41
CA ARG A 228 2.75 15.40 -13.06
C ARG A 228 1.99 14.59 -14.12
N TRP A 229 2.58 13.48 -14.53
CA TRP A 229 2.07 12.64 -15.59
C TRP A 229 1.38 11.40 -15.04
N ALA A 230 0.33 10.96 -15.73
CA ALA A 230 -0.24 9.64 -15.54
C ALA A 230 -0.07 8.83 -16.83
N GLY A 231 0.20 7.54 -16.70
CA GLY A 231 0.41 6.64 -17.83
C GLY A 231 -0.28 5.30 -17.66
N ILE A 232 -0.57 4.65 -18.79
CA ILE A 232 -1.01 3.26 -18.88
C ILE A 232 -0.03 2.52 -19.77
N PHE A 233 0.55 1.45 -19.26
CA PHE A 233 1.52 0.62 -19.96
C PHE A 233 1.01 -0.82 -20.09
N ASP A 234 1.04 -1.35 -21.31
CA ASP A 234 0.81 -2.77 -21.58
C ASP A 234 2.14 -3.50 -21.45
N TYR A 235 2.34 -4.23 -20.35
CA TYR A 235 3.61 -4.91 -20.10
C TYR A 235 3.81 -6.14 -20.98
N LYS A 236 2.74 -6.77 -21.45
CA LYS A 236 2.85 -7.90 -22.39
C LYS A 236 3.27 -7.45 -23.80
N ALA A 237 2.72 -6.33 -24.24
CA ALA A 237 3.11 -5.71 -25.51
C ALA A 237 4.39 -4.86 -25.39
N CYS A 238 4.90 -4.66 -24.18
CA CYS A 238 6.02 -3.75 -23.86
C CYS A 238 5.82 -2.35 -24.46
N LYS A 239 4.64 -1.74 -24.26
CA LYS A 239 4.29 -0.48 -24.90
C LYS A 239 3.50 0.44 -23.99
N LEU A 240 3.90 1.72 -23.97
CA LEU A 240 3.09 2.80 -23.42
C LEU A 240 1.87 3.01 -24.34
N VAL A 241 0.67 2.76 -23.81
CA VAL A 241 -0.56 2.83 -24.61
C VAL A 241 -1.30 4.15 -24.43
N TRP A 242 -1.03 4.82 -23.32
CA TRP A 242 -1.62 6.12 -23.04
C TRP A 242 -0.78 6.89 -22.02
N GLU A 243 -0.71 8.20 -22.18
CA GLU A 243 -0.13 9.12 -21.20
C GLU A 243 -0.85 10.48 -21.24
N HIS A 244 -0.88 11.16 -20.10
CA HIS A 244 -1.47 12.49 -19.97
C HIS A 244 -0.77 13.29 -18.88
N GLU A 245 -0.52 14.58 -19.15
CA GLU A 245 -0.09 15.55 -18.16
C GLU A 245 -1.31 16.02 -17.37
N VAL A 246 -1.45 15.55 -16.13
CA VAL A 246 -2.66 15.83 -15.30
C VAL A 246 -2.62 17.24 -14.72
N ILE A 247 -1.42 17.71 -14.35
CA ILE A 247 -1.18 19.06 -13.84
C ILE A 247 -0.05 19.67 -14.66
N SER A 248 -0.30 20.84 -15.27
CA SER A 248 0.71 21.54 -16.05
C SER A 248 1.85 22.07 -15.17
N GLU A 249 3.00 22.36 -15.78
CA GLU A 249 4.14 22.95 -15.08
C GLU A 249 3.80 24.29 -14.43
N GLU A 250 2.97 25.10 -15.09
CA GLU A 250 2.52 26.40 -14.58
C GLU A 250 1.62 26.28 -13.34
N GLU A 251 0.92 25.15 -13.20
CA GLU A 251 0.06 24.85 -12.05
C GLU A 251 0.79 24.22 -10.88
N CYS A 252 2.01 23.72 -11.11
CA CYS A 252 2.85 23.17 -10.06
C CYS A 252 3.49 24.27 -9.24
N ASP A 253 3.36 24.15 -7.92
CA ASP A 253 4.19 24.91 -7.01
C ASP A 253 5.62 24.34 -7.07
N THR A 254 6.50 25.01 -7.80
CA THR A 254 7.89 24.59 -8.07
C THR A 254 8.75 24.43 -6.80
N THR A 255 8.24 24.78 -5.64
CA THR A 255 8.96 24.64 -4.35
C THR A 255 8.78 23.26 -3.73
N ARG A 256 7.94 22.40 -4.28
CA ARG A 256 7.65 21.07 -3.71
C ARG A 256 7.57 20.04 -4.83
N ASN A 257 8.28 18.92 -4.68
CA ASN A 257 8.07 17.71 -5.48
C ASN A 257 6.63 17.22 -5.31
N GLN A 258 5.73 17.70 -6.14
CA GLN A 258 4.32 17.40 -6.00
C GLN A 258 3.95 16.16 -6.81
N LEU A 259 3.29 15.25 -6.15
CA LEU A 259 2.55 14.19 -6.80
C LEU A 259 1.25 14.78 -7.36
N VAL A 260 0.84 14.35 -8.54
CA VAL A 260 -0.50 14.63 -9.08
C VAL A 260 -1.56 14.26 -8.06
N THR A 261 -1.37 13.15 -7.37
CA THR A 261 -2.26 12.65 -6.34
C THR A 261 -1.47 11.86 -5.30
N SER A 262 -1.94 11.88 -4.07
CA SER A 262 -1.49 10.99 -3.00
C SER A 262 -2.22 9.64 -3.00
N GLN A 263 -3.25 9.50 -3.84
CA GLN A 263 -4.06 8.29 -3.94
C GLN A 263 -3.66 7.47 -5.16
N PRO A 264 -3.80 6.14 -5.11
CA PRO A 264 -3.60 5.28 -6.28
C PRO A 264 -4.53 5.67 -7.42
N LEU A 265 -4.05 5.56 -8.65
CA LEU A 265 -4.89 5.70 -9.85
C LEU A 265 -5.88 4.54 -9.89
N TYR A 266 -7.16 4.84 -10.04
CA TYR A 266 -8.19 3.82 -10.06
C TYR A 266 -8.70 3.59 -11.48
N MET A 267 -8.63 2.34 -11.94
CA MET A 267 -9.14 1.94 -13.24
C MET A 267 -10.36 1.03 -13.06
N SER A 268 -11.46 1.31 -13.78
CA SER A 268 -12.66 0.49 -13.77
C SER A 268 -13.24 0.39 -15.18
N GLY A 269 -13.19 -0.81 -15.74
CA GLY A 269 -13.58 -1.05 -17.12
C GLY A 269 -12.67 -0.28 -18.09
N ASP A 270 -13.27 0.61 -18.86
CA ASP A 270 -12.64 1.49 -19.84
C ASP A 270 -12.25 2.86 -19.29
N LYS A 271 -12.45 3.12 -17.98
CA LYS A 271 -12.24 4.43 -17.36
C LYS A 271 -11.10 4.43 -16.38
N LEU A 272 -10.29 5.50 -16.45
CA LEU A 272 -9.25 5.84 -15.47
C LEU A 272 -9.71 7.05 -14.67
N TYR A 273 -9.66 6.93 -13.35
CA TYR A 273 -10.04 7.96 -12.39
C TYR A 273 -8.81 8.46 -11.66
N ILE A 274 -8.60 9.78 -11.68
CA ILE A 274 -7.49 10.44 -11.00
C ILE A 274 -8.05 11.58 -10.17
N LYS A 275 -7.88 11.51 -8.86
CA LYS A 275 -8.18 12.62 -7.98
C LYS A 275 -6.89 13.40 -7.75
N ASP A 276 -6.81 14.64 -8.25
CA ASP A 276 -5.61 15.46 -8.12
C ASP A 276 -5.46 16.10 -6.73
N ILE A 277 -4.30 16.71 -6.49
CA ILE A 277 -4.00 17.38 -5.21
C ILE A 277 -4.87 18.62 -4.92
N LYS A 278 -5.62 19.10 -5.91
CA LYS A 278 -6.58 20.21 -5.79
C LYS A 278 -8.01 19.72 -5.57
N ASP A 279 -8.18 18.40 -5.29
CA ASP A 279 -9.47 17.73 -5.13
C ASP A 279 -10.34 17.66 -6.41
N ASN A 280 -9.78 17.92 -7.59
CA ASN A 280 -10.49 17.68 -8.84
C ASN A 280 -10.46 16.19 -9.20
N LEU A 281 -11.57 15.70 -9.72
CA LEU A 281 -11.67 14.35 -10.27
C LEU A 281 -11.56 14.41 -11.78
N HIS A 282 -10.47 13.83 -12.32
CA HIS A 282 -10.27 13.63 -13.75
C HIS A 282 -10.78 12.24 -14.12
N ILE A 283 -11.57 12.15 -15.19
CA ILE A 283 -12.09 10.88 -15.70
C ILE A 283 -11.69 10.80 -17.16
N PHE A 284 -10.87 9.81 -17.49
CA PHE A 284 -10.46 9.50 -18.85
C PHE A 284 -11.16 8.22 -19.27
N GLU A 285 -11.77 8.25 -20.45
CA GLU A 285 -12.46 7.09 -21.03
C GLU A 285 -11.68 6.61 -22.25
N ARG A 286 -11.47 5.31 -22.34
CA ARG A 286 -10.84 4.70 -23.51
C ARG A 286 -11.83 4.72 -24.65
N GLU A 287 -11.48 5.38 -25.75
CA GLU A 287 -12.24 5.27 -26.99
C GLU A 287 -12.00 3.89 -27.59
N ASP A 288 -13.09 3.18 -27.89
CA ASP A 288 -13.00 1.96 -28.70
C ASP A 288 -12.55 2.35 -30.11
N ILE A 289 -11.35 1.85 -30.49
CA ILE A 289 -10.80 2.00 -31.85
C ILE A 289 -11.25 0.82 -32.70
#